data_2a3e11f56183c0fe2010c50518aee6d0
#
_entry.id   2a3e11f56183c0fe2010c50518aee6d0
#
_cell.length_a   1.000
_cell.length_b   1.000
_cell.length_c   1.000
_cell.angle_alpha   90.00
_cell.angle_beta   90.00
_cell.angle_gamma   90.00
#
_symmetry.space_group_name_H-M   'P 1'
#
loop_
_entity.id
_entity.type
_entity.pdbx_description
1 polymer ?
#
loop_
_entity_poly.entity_id
_entity_poly.type
_entity_poly.pdbx_seq_one_letter_code
_entity_poly.pdbx_strand_id
1 'polypeptide(L)'
;NKRILGIVPVESDGSAYFEVPGNTFVFFQALDENGMMIQSMRSGAYVQPGETYGCVGCHENRVGDIPPVTTPPLAMRRKPDTLKGWYGPPRIFSFQKEVQPIFDRHCVTCHDYGKKAGERLNLSGDRDSVFCTSYVDLWALGVITCVGGGPAEVQQAYSWGSHPSRLIQKVRSGHGKVASNAEVLDRQIGRAHV
;
A
#
# COMPACT_ATOMS: atom_id res chain seq x y z
N ASN A 1 7.76 -8.79 7.67
CA ASN A 1 7.22 -9.24 6.37
C ASN A 1 5.71 -9.15 6.40
N LYS A 2 5.13 -8.38 5.49
CA LYS A 2 3.70 -8.20 5.36
C LYS A 2 3.12 -9.12 4.29
N ARG A 3 1.85 -9.48 4.45
CA ARG A 3 1.10 -10.32 3.53
C ARG A 3 -0.16 -9.57 3.13
N ILE A 4 -0.42 -9.47 1.85
CA ILE A 4 -1.70 -8.96 1.36
C ILE A 4 -2.70 -10.12 1.44
N LEU A 5 -3.71 -9.95 2.28
CA LEU A 5 -4.76 -10.96 2.47
C LEU A 5 -5.82 -10.86 1.37
N GLY A 6 -6.13 -9.65 0.93
CA GLY A 6 -7.09 -9.43 -0.13
C GLY A 6 -7.59 -8.00 -0.18
N ILE A 7 -8.55 -7.77 -1.06
CA ILE A 7 -9.21 -6.49 -1.28
C ILE A 7 -10.71 -6.69 -1.13
N VAL A 8 -11.39 -5.68 -0.59
CA VAL A 8 -12.84 -5.62 -0.46
C VAL A 8 -13.33 -4.26 -0.96
N PRO A 9 -14.57 -4.18 -1.47
CA PRO A 9 -15.16 -2.92 -1.87
C PRO A 9 -15.50 -2.06 -0.64
N VAL A 10 -15.54 -0.75 -0.85
CA VAL A 10 -16.07 0.24 0.07
C VAL A 10 -17.38 0.78 -0.51
N GLU A 11 -18.41 0.85 0.31
CA GLU A 11 -19.72 1.39 -0.07
C GLU A 11 -19.69 2.91 -0.24
N SER A 12 -20.73 3.47 -0.84
CA SER A 12 -20.80 4.92 -1.10
C SER A 12 -20.88 5.78 0.17
N ASP A 13 -21.22 5.19 1.31
CA ASP A 13 -21.18 5.84 2.62
C ASP A 13 -19.83 5.67 3.35
N GLY A 14 -18.83 5.07 2.69
CA GLY A 14 -17.53 4.80 3.25
C GLY A 14 -17.44 3.53 4.10
N SER A 15 -18.51 2.78 4.24
CA SER A 15 -18.52 1.56 5.05
C SER A 15 -17.99 0.34 4.27
N ALA A 16 -17.39 -0.60 5.00
CA ALA A 16 -17.00 -1.92 4.48
C ALA A 16 -17.29 -2.98 5.54
N TYR A 17 -17.79 -4.14 5.12
CA TYR A 17 -18.05 -5.28 6.00
C TYR A 17 -17.50 -6.55 5.36
N PHE A 18 -16.56 -7.18 6.02
CA PHE A 18 -15.81 -8.31 5.45
C PHE A 18 -15.24 -9.24 6.52
N GLU A 19 -14.92 -10.45 6.11
CA GLU A 19 -14.30 -11.45 6.95
C GLU A 19 -12.77 -11.38 6.87
N VAL A 20 -12.11 -11.53 8.02
CA VAL A 20 -10.65 -11.69 8.11
C VAL A 20 -10.32 -12.98 8.85
N PRO A 21 -9.14 -13.59 8.61
CA PRO A 21 -8.72 -14.74 9.37
C PRO A 21 -8.64 -14.42 10.87
N GLY A 22 -9.33 -15.22 11.68
CA GLY A 22 -9.22 -15.10 13.14
C GLY A 22 -7.80 -15.34 13.63
N ASN A 23 -7.46 -14.80 14.79
CA ASN A 23 -6.14 -14.91 15.41
C ASN A 23 -4.99 -14.39 14.53
N THR A 24 -5.29 -13.46 13.62
CA THR A 24 -4.31 -12.88 12.72
C THR A 24 -4.27 -11.36 12.93
N PHE A 25 -3.06 -10.83 13.15
CA PHE A 25 -2.87 -9.38 13.21
C PHE A 25 -3.01 -8.78 11.81
N VAL A 26 -3.97 -7.89 11.64
CA VAL A 26 -4.29 -7.26 10.36
C VAL A 26 -4.24 -5.74 10.46
N PHE A 27 -3.92 -5.08 9.36
CA PHE A 27 -4.08 -3.64 9.22
C PHE A 27 -4.73 -3.34 7.87
N PHE A 28 -5.39 -2.20 7.77
CA PHE A 28 -6.18 -1.82 6.61
C PHE A 28 -5.57 -0.61 5.91
N GLN A 29 -5.73 -0.59 4.59
CA GLN A 29 -5.41 0.56 3.76
C GLN A 29 -6.64 0.93 2.94
N ALA A 30 -7.05 2.19 3.01
CA ALA A 30 -8.04 2.73 2.09
C ALA A 30 -7.34 3.07 0.76
N LEU A 31 -7.91 2.58 -0.33
CA LEU A 31 -7.40 2.78 -1.69
C LEU A 31 -8.43 3.53 -2.53
N ASP A 32 -7.96 4.35 -3.46
CA ASP A 32 -8.81 4.96 -4.47
C ASP A 32 -9.13 3.98 -5.62
N GLU A 33 -9.89 4.43 -6.61
CA GLU A 33 -10.27 3.65 -7.80
C GLU A 33 -9.07 3.21 -8.64
N ASN A 34 -7.92 3.86 -8.50
CA ASN A 34 -6.67 3.50 -9.16
C ASN A 34 -5.79 2.56 -8.31
N GLY A 35 -6.28 2.12 -7.16
CA GLY A 35 -5.52 1.30 -6.20
C GLY A 35 -4.46 2.07 -5.42
N MET A 36 -4.44 3.40 -5.53
CA MET A 36 -3.49 4.25 -4.79
C MET A 36 -3.96 4.47 -3.36
N MET A 37 -3.02 4.46 -2.43
CA MET A 37 -3.32 4.57 -1.02
C MET A 37 -3.78 5.98 -0.66
N ILE A 38 -4.99 6.07 -0.13
CA ILE A 38 -5.54 7.31 0.47
C ILE A 38 -5.06 7.45 1.90
N GLN A 39 -5.21 6.38 2.67
CA GLN A 39 -4.85 6.33 4.09
C GLN A 39 -4.49 4.89 4.50
N SER A 40 -3.66 4.73 5.52
CA SER A 40 -3.27 3.43 6.06
C SER A 40 -3.28 3.44 7.57
N MET A 41 -3.73 2.35 8.17
CA MET A 41 -3.49 2.13 9.60
C MET A 41 -1.99 2.07 9.87
N ARG A 42 -1.55 2.72 10.95
CA ARG A 42 -0.19 2.62 11.49
C ARG A 42 -0.09 1.64 12.67
N SER A 43 -1.22 1.16 13.12
CA SER A 43 -1.38 0.06 14.07
C SER A 43 -2.06 -1.12 13.37
N GLY A 44 -2.65 -2.02 14.10
CA GLY A 44 -3.44 -3.11 13.55
C GLY A 44 -4.53 -3.56 14.49
N ALA A 45 -5.40 -4.38 13.97
CA ALA A 45 -6.48 -5.03 14.69
C ALA A 45 -6.22 -6.53 14.80
N TYR A 46 -6.78 -7.11 15.84
CA TYR A 46 -6.73 -8.54 16.09
C TYR A 46 -8.14 -9.00 16.43
N VAL A 47 -8.65 -9.97 15.70
CA VAL A 47 -10.03 -10.45 15.82
C VAL A 47 -10.01 -11.93 16.18
N GLN A 48 -10.82 -12.34 17.16
CA GLN A 48 -10.96 -13.73 17.55
C GLN A 48 -11.85 -14.49 16.55
N PRO A 49 -11.74 -15.81 16.45
CA PRO A 49 -12.67 -16.60 15.67
C PRO A 49 -14.13 -16.39 16.14
N GLY A 50 -15.01 -16.05 15.20
CA GLY A 50 -16.43 -15.77 15.48
C GLY A 50 -16.71 -14.39 16.09
N GLU A 51 -15.70 -13.57 16.32
CA GLU A 51 -15.87 -12.20 16.80
C GLU A 51 -16.25 -11.25 15.64
N THR A 52 -17.13 -10.32 15.92
CA THR A 52 -17.40 -9.16 15.07
C THR A 52 -16.82 -7.92 15.72
N TYR A 53 -15.95 -7.23 15.01
CA TYR A 53 -15.27 -6.03 15.48
C TYR A 53 -15.63 -4.83 14.59
N GLY A 54 -16.02 -3.73 15.20
CA GLY A 54 -16.38 -2.50 14.49
C GLY A 54 -15.40 -1.38 14.76
N CYS A 55 -15.10 -0.60 13.72
CA CYS A 55 -14.29 0.60 13.81
C CYS A 55 -15.04 1.76 13.17
N VAL A 56 -14.87 2.97 13.71
CA VAL A 56 -15.37 4.20 13.13
C VAL A 56 -14.20 5.15 12.93
N GLY A 57 -14.02 5.62 11.69
CA GLY A 57 -12.90 6.50 11.32
C GLY A 57 -11.54 5.80 11.26
N CYS A 58 -10.56 6.52 10.72
CA CYS A 58 -9.15 6.14 10.72
C CYS A 58 -8.36 7.27 11.41
N HIS A 59 -7.68 6.95 12.50
CA HIS A 59 -6.92 7.94 13.27
C HIS A 59 -7.78 9.06 13.87
N GLU A 60 -8.89 8.69 14.46
CA GLU A 60 -9.70 9.63 15.24
C GLU A 60 -8.92 10.15 16.45
N ASN A 61 -9.26 11.39 16.84
CA ASN A 61 -8.68 11.98 18.04
C ASN A 61 -9.10 11.16 19.27
N ARG A 62 -8.13 10.74 20.08
CA ARG A 62 -8.38 9.91 21.28
C ARG A 62 -9.24 10.58 22.34
N VAL A 63 -9.37 11.89 22.30
CA VAL A 63 -10.17 12.70 23.23
C VAL A 63 -11.45 13.23 22.59
N GLY A 64 -11.73 12.85 21.35
CA GLY A 64 -12.99 13.20 20.67
C GLY A 64 -14.04 12.11 20.84
N ASP A 65 -15.30 12.51 20.84
CA ASP A 65 -16.42 11.57 20.85
C ASP A 65 -16.53 10.86 19.48
N ILE A 66 -16.92 9.59 19.52
CA ILE A 66 -17.25 8.84 18.32
C ILE A 66 -18.50 9.47 17.70
N PRO A 67 -18.49 9.83 16.40
CA PRO A 67 -19.67 10.35 15.74
C PRO A 67 -20.87 9.41 15.94
N PRO A 68 -22.05 9.92 16.32
CA PRO A 68 -23.20 9.08 16.51
C PRO A 68 -23.61 8.40 15.20
N VAL A 69 -23.65 7.09 15.20
CA VAL A 69 -24.17 6.30 14.07
C VAL A 69 -25.69 6.32 14.13
N THR A 70 -26.32 7.18 13.34
CA THR A 70 -27.79 7.35 13.32
C THR A 70 -28.49 6.33 12.42
N THR A 71 -27.78 5.72 11.47
CA THR A 71 -28.31 4.70 10.57
C THR A 71 -27.30 3.56 10.40
N PRO A 72 -27.77 2.30 10.28
CA PRO A 72 -26.87 1.18 9.99
C PRO A 72 -26.09 1.44 8.70
N PRO A 73 -24.76 1.21 8.71
CA PRO A 73 -23.92 1.33 7.51
C PRO A 73 -24.45 0.50 6.33
N LEU A 74 -24.28 1.00 5.11
CA LEU A 74 -24.73 0.30 3.90
C LEU A 74 -24.13 -1.11 3.81
N ALA A 75 -22.87 -1.26 4.15
CA ALA A 75 -22.19 -2.55 4.11
C ALA A 75 -22.85 -3.61 5.03
N MET A 76 -23.46 -3.21 6.14
CA MET A 76 -24.14 -4.13 7.07
C MET A 76 -25.52 -4.60 6.56
N ARG A 77 -26.04 -4.04 5.46
CA ARG A 77 -27.30 -4.47 4.84
C ARG A 77 -27.16 -5.76 4.01
N ARG A 78 -25.97 -6.26 3.87
CA ARG A 78 -25.63 -7.46 3.14
C ARG A 78 -24.71 -8.37 3.96
N LYS A 79 -24.45 -9.56 3.47
CA LYS A 79 -23.44 -10.48 4.07
C LYS A 79 -22.03 -9.88 3.96
N PRO A 80 -21.14 -10.23 4.88
CA PRO A 80 -19.75 -9.79 4.79
C PRO A 80 -19.11 -10.24 3.49
N ASP A 81 -18.23 -9.41 2.93
CA ASP A 81 -17.41 -9.79 1.79
C ASP A 81 -16.35 -10.80 2.20
N THR A 82 -16.06 -11.71 1.30
CA THR A 82 -14.86 -12.53 1.38
C THR A 82 -13.68 -11.80 0.72
N LEU A 83 -12.48 -11.97 1.25
CA LEU A 83 -11.28 -11.35 0.71
C LEU A 83 -11.00 -11.87 -0.70
N LYS A 84 -10.96 -10.98 -1.67
CA LYS A 84 -10.48 -11.29 -3.03
C LYS A 84 -8.97 -11.19 -3.06
N GLY A 85 -8.30 -12.26 -3.46
CA GLY A 85 -6.85 -12.28 -3.57
C GLY A 85 -6.33 -11.18 -4.52
N TRP A 86 -5.15 -10.67 -4.22
CA TRP A 86 -4.46 -9.68 -5.03
C TRP A 86 -3.43 -10.38 -5.93
N TYR A 87 -3.73 -10.49 -7.23
CA TYR A 87 -2.90 -11.18 -8.22
C TYR A 87 -2.39 -12.55 -7.74
N GLY A 88 -3.31 -13.37 -7.26
CA GLY A 88 -3.05 -14.71 -6.76
C GLY A 88 -3.36 -14.89 -5.26
N PRO A 89 -3.01 -16.05 -4.70
CA PRO A 89 -3.27 -16.35 -3.30
C PRO A 89 -2.47 -15.44 -2.35
N PRO A 90 -2.94 -15.28 -1.10
CA PRO A 90 -2.21 -14.54 -0.08
C PRO A 90 -0.79 -15.06 0.08
N ARG A 91 0.19 -14.16 -0.07
CA ARG A 91 1.61 -14.47 0.04
C ARG A 91 2.38 -13.32 0.67
N ILE A 92 3.56 -13.62 1.19
CA ILE A 92 4.47 -12.59 1.68
C ILE A 92 4.89 -11.70 0.51
N PHE A 93 4.61 -10.42 0.61
CA PHE A 93 5.06 -9.44 -0.38
C PHE A 93 6.57 -9.23 -0.21
N SER A 94 7.31 -9.45 -1.26
CA SER A 94 8.76 -9.28 -1.30
C SER A 94 9.13 -8.27 -2.38
N PHE A 95 9.80 -7.19 -2.01
CA PHE A 95 10.30 -6.19 -2.95
C PHE A 95 11.12 -6.85 -4.09
N GLN A 96 12.00 -7.76 -3.74
CA GLN A 96 12.87 -8.45 -4.72
C GLN A 96 12.11 -9.37 -5.67
N LYS A 97 10.98 -9.95 -5.25
CA LYS A 97 10.19 -10.86 -6.08
C LYS A 97 9.08 -10.16 -6.86
N GLU A 98 8.54 -9.08 -6.30
CA GLU A 98 7.35 -8.42 -6.86
C GLU A 98 7.69 -7.10 -7.58
N VAL A 99 8.70 -6.36 -7.09
CA VAL A 99 9.02 -5.02 -7.59
C VAL A 99 10.31 -5.01 -8.42
N GLN A 100 11.36 -5.63 -7.93
CA GLN A 100 12.66 -5.61 -8.63
C GLN A 100 12.61 -6.13 -10.07
N PRO A 101 11.90 -7.22 -10.41
CA PRO A 101 11.78 -7.68 -11.79
C PRO A 101 11.15 -6.65 -12.74
N ILE A 102 10.33 -5.74 -12.20
CA ILE A 102 9.75 -4.63 -12.98
C ILE A 102 10.83 -3.60 -13.29
N PHE A 103 11.66 -3.25 -12.32
CA PHE A 103 12.78 -2.34 -12.52
C PHE A 103 13.80 -2.93 -13.51
N ASP A 104 14.12 -4.20 -13.38
CA ASP A 104 15.06 -4.89 -14.28
C ASP A 104 14.57 -4.84 -15.73
N ARG A 105 13.27 -5.01 -15.94
CA ARG A 105 12.68 -4.99 -17.28
C ARG A 105 12.53 -3.61 -17.88
N HIS A 106 12.17 -2.61 -17.07
CA HIS A 106 11.69 -1.33 -17.59
C HIS A 106 12.56 -0.11 -17.25
N CYS A 107 13.46 -0.22 -16.27
CA CYS A 107 14.15 0.94 -15.72
C CYS A 107 15.67 0.82 -15.77
N VAL A 108 16.23 -0.34 -15.50
CA VAL A 108 17.67 -0.59 -15.36
C VAL A 108 18.44 -0.29 -16.66
N THR A 109 17.82 -0.39 -17.83
CA THR A 109 18.44 0.02 -19.08
C THR A 109 19.04 1.44 -19.04
N CYS A 110 18.40 2.35 -18.27
CA CYS A 110 18.85 3.72 -18.08
C CYS A 110 19.30 4.01 -16.65
N HIS A 111 18.72 3.34 -15.65
CA HIS A 111 18.95 3.57 -14.23
C HIS A 111 19.86 2.50 -13.62
N ASP A 112 21.08 2.41 -14.09
CA ASP A 112 22.10 1.46 -13.67
C ASP A 112 23.45 2.12 -13.48
N TYR A 113 24.42 1.42 -12.92
CA TYR A 113 25.81 1.86 -12.80
C TYR A 113 26.39 2.29 -14.16
N GLY A 114 27.16 3.36 -14.14
CA GLY A 114 27.77 3.92 -15.37
C GLY A 114 26.80 4.57 -16.35
N LYS A 115 25.51 4.71 -15.96
CA LYS A 115 24.49 5.42 -16.74
C LYS A 115 24.19 6.77 -16.11
N LYS A 116 24.04 7.80 -16.95
CA LYS A 116 23.72 9.19 -16.48
C LYS A 116 22.49 9.29 -15.59
N ALA A 117 21.47 8.47 -15.87
CA ALA A 117 20.28 8.41 -15.01
C ALA A 117 20.55 7.63 -13.73
N GLY A 118 21.38 6.59 -13.78
CA GLY A 118 21.79 5.79 -12.64
C GLY A 118 22.65 6.56 -11.62
N GLU A 119 23.39 7.57 -12.05
CA GLU A 119 24.13 8.47 -11.14
C GLU A 119 23.19 9.27 -10.21
N ARG A 120 21.93 9.45 -10.62
CA ARG A 120 20.91 10.20 -9.85
C ARG A 120 19.95 9.28 -9.09
N LEU A 121 19.70 8.10 -9.62
CA LEU A 121 18.84 7.08 -9.05
C LEU A 121 19.21 5.74 -9.68
N ASN A 122 19.79 4.86 -8.89
CA ASN A 122 20.14 3.52 -9.35
C ASN A 122 19.03 2.54 -8.97
N LEU A 123 18.49 1.85 -9.97
CA LEU A 123 17.38 0.88 -9.79
C LEU A 123 17.83 -0.57 -10.01
N SER A 124 19.14 -0.84 -10.00
CA SER A 124 19.67 -2.20 -10.09
C SER A 124 19.31 -3.04 -8.87
N GLY A 125 19.19 -4.34 -9.09
CA GLY A 125 18.91 -5.32 -8.06
C GLY A 125 20.12 -5.82 -7.28
N ASP A 126 21.29 -5.20 -7.47
CA ASP A 126 22.52 -5.61 -6.81
C ASP A 126 22.38 -5.53 -5.29
N ARG A 127 22.84 -6.58 -4.64
CA ARG A 127 22.72 -6.72 -3.20
C ARG A 127 23.93 -6.17 -2.47
N ASP A 128 23.64 -5.36 -1.48
CA ASP A 128 24.53 -5.17 -0.34
C ASP A 128 24.21 -6.24 0.72
N SER A 129 24.79 -6.14 1.90
CA SER A 129 24.63 -7.12 2.98
C SER A 129 23.18 -7.40 3.38
N VAL A 130 22.28 -6.42 3.28
CA VAL A 130 20.88 -6.52 3.76
C VAL A 130 19.87 -6.16 2.69
N PHE A 131 20.12 -5.09 1.91
CA PHE A 131 19.19 -4.53 0.95
C PHE A 131 19.75 -4.58 -0.47
N CYS A 132 18.93 -4.31 -1.47
CA CYS A 132 19.41 -4.06 -2.82
C CYS A 132 19.54 -2.55 -3.08
N THR A 133 20.37 -2.20 -4.05
CA THR A 133 20.67 -0.80 -4.42
C THR A 133 19.41 -0.01 -4.71
N SER A 134 18.52 -0.54 -5.53
CA SER A 134 17.24 0.11 -5.84
C SER A 134 16.40 0.44 -4.61
N TYR A 135 16.33 -0.50 -3.64
CA TYR A 135 15.58 -0.27 -2.41
C TYR A 135 16.19 0.86 -1.59
N VAL A 136 17.51 0.88 -1.45
CA VAL A 136 18.24 1.92 -0.72
C VAL A 136 18.03 3.29 -1.37
N ASP A 137 18.22 3.38 -2.68
CA ASP A 137 18.12 4.64 -3.42
C ASP A 137 16.71 5.22 -3.39
N LEU A 138 15.67 4.38 -3.52
CA LEU A 138 14.29 4.83 -3.42
C LEU A 138 13.99 5.54 -2.10
N TRP A 139 14.55 5.04 -1.02
CA TRP A 139 14.39 5.62 0.32
C TRP A 139 15.31 6.82 0.56
N ALA A 140 16.60 6.64 0.32
CA ALA A 140 17.62 7.64 0.63
C ALA A 140 17.42 8.94 -0.17
N LEU A 141 16.94 8.83 -1.41
CA LEU A 141 16.71 9.97 -2.29
C LEU A 141 15.30 10.55 -2.20
N GLY A 142 14.45 10.04 -1.29
CA GLY A 142 13.07 10.50 -1.12
C GLY A 142 12.22 10.33 -2.39
N VAL A 143 12.49 9.30 -3.17
CA VAL A 143 11.75 9.00 -4.41
C VAL A 143 10.39 8.39 -4.10
N ILE A 144 10.31 7.67 -2.98
CA ILE A 144 9.07 7.22 -2.37
C ILE A 144 8.80 8.02 -1.09
N THR A 145 7.53 8.33 -0.83
CA THR A 145 7.11 9.08 0.34
C THR A 145 6.52 8.12 1.36
N CYS A 146 7.16 8.00 2.51
CA CYS A 146 6.76 7.09 3.57
C CYS A 146 6.62 7.83 4.89
N VAL A 147 5.75 7.34 5.75
CA VAL A 147 5.71 7.80 7.13
C VAL A 147 6.86 7.17 7.89
N GLY A 148 7.67 7.99 8.54
CA GLY A 148 8.76 7.53 9.39
C GLY A 148 8.29 6.79 10.64
N GLY A 149 9.24 6.24 11.39
CA GLY A 149 8.99 5.49 12.62
C GLY A 149 8.58 6.32 13.84
N GLY A 150 8.15 7.55 13.66
CA GLY A 150 7.70 8.45 14.72
C GLY A 150 6.35 8.08 15.34
N PRO A 151 5.83 8.89 16.27
CA PRO A 151 4.54 8.69 16.88
C PRO A 151 3.42 8.52 15.86
N ALA A 152 2.40 7.75 16.20
CA ALA A 152 1.22 7.58 15.36
C ALA A 152 0.30 8.81 15.48
N GLU A 153 0.71 9.92 14.89
CA GLU A 153 -0.11 11.13 14.78
C GLU A 153 -1.15 10.96 13.67
N VAL A 154 -2.19 11.75 13.74
CA VAL A 154 -3.18 11.86 12.66
C VAL A 154 -2.48 12.34 11.39
N GLN A 155 -2.55 11.55 10.34
CA GLN A 155 -2.00 11.90 9.05
C GLN A 155 -3.12 12.35 8.12
N GLN A 156 -2.87 13.39 7.36
CA GLN A 156 -3.82 13.81 6.34
C GLN A 156 -3.92 12.75 5.23
N ALA A 157 -5.13 12.54 4.72
CA ALA A 157 -5.31 11.71 3.55
C ALA A 157 -4.43 12.19 2.39
N TYR A 158 -3.93 11.28 1.58
CA TYR A 158 -3.05 11.54 0.43
C TYR A 158 -1.68 12.15 0.76
N SER A 159 -1.33 12.35 2.03
CA SER A 159 -0.10 13.04 2.42
C SER A 159 1.17 12.16 2.36
N TRP A 160 0.99 10.85 2.23
CA TRP A 160 2.08 9.89 2.13
C TRP A 160 1.67 8.66 1.29
N GLY A 161 2.61 7.79 0.99
CA GLY A 161 2.36 6.62 0.14
C GLY A 161 2.40 6.95 -1.34
N SER A 162 1.51 6.34 -2.12
CA SER A 162 1.55 6.37 -3.58
C SER A 162 1.35 7.76 -4.16
N HIS A 163 0.41 8.54 -3.62
CA HIS A 163 0.02 9.83 -4.19
C HIS A 163 1.18 10.84 -4.25
N PRO A 164 1.90 11.14 -3.15
CA PRO A 164 3.01 12.07 -3.17
C PRO A 164 4.33 11.47 -3.68
N SER A 165 4.41 10.16 -3.88
CA SER A 165 5.65 9.50 -4.31
C SER A 165 6.04 9.87 -5.74
N ARG A 166 7.24 10.46 -5.88
CA ARG A 166 7.79 10.90 -7.18
C ARG A 166 7.93 9.76 -8.18
N LEU A 167 8.27 8.56 -7.71
CA LEU A 167 8.31 7.36 -8.55
C LEU A 167 6.97 7.14 -9.24
N ILE A 168 5.90 7.12 -8.46
CA ILE A 168 4.56 6.82 -8.96
C ILE A 168 4.08 7.90 -9.93
N GLN A 169 4.30 9.17 -9.61
CA GLN A 169 3.97 10.28 -10.49
C GLN A 169 4.68 10.16 -11.84
N LYS A 170 5.98 9.82 -11.84
CA LYS A 170 6.77 9.63 -13.06
C LYS A 170 6.31 8.43 -13.88
N VAL A 171 6.06 7.31 -13.23
CA VAL A 171 5.58 6.09 -13.91
C VAL A 171 4.19 6.35 -14.54
N ARG A 172 3.27 6.98 -13.81
CA ARG A 172 1.94 7.32 -14.32
C ARG A 172 1.97 8.33 -15.46
N SER A 173 2.95 9.21 -15.51
CA SER A 173 3.16 10.13 -16.65
C SER A 173 3.75 9.44 -17.90
N GLY A 174 3.88 8.12 -17.90
CA GLY A 174 4.36 7.34 -19.05
C GLY A 174 5.87 7.08 -19.06
N HIS A 175 6.60 7.52 -18.05
CA HIS A 175 8.04 7.23 -17.95
C HIS A 175 8.27 5.72 -17.81
N GLY A 176 9.21 5.18 -18.58
CA GLY A 176 9.52 3.74 -18.60
C GLY A 176 8.48 2.86 -19.29
N LYS A 177 7.45 3.43 -19.90
CA LYS A 177 6.36 2.70 -20.62
C LYS A 177 5.63 1.67 -19.73
N VAL A 178 5.63 1.87 -18.42
CA VAL A 178 5.02 0.95 -17.44
C VAL A 178 3.52 1.19 -17.30
N ALA A 179 3.05 2.41 -17.51
CA ALA A 179 1.66 2.82 -17.28
C ALA A 179 0.62 2.06 -18.14
N SER A 180 1.05 1.40 -19.21
CA SER A 180 0.17 0.61 -20.07
C SER A 180 -0.21 -0.77 -19.49
N ASN A 181 0.47 -1.23 -18.46
CA ASN A 181 0.19 -2.51 -17.82
C ASN A 181 -0.32 -2.29 -16.39
N ALA A 182 -1.62 -2.52 -16.19
CA ALA A 182 -2.29 -2.27 -14.91
C ALA A 182 -1.69 -3.07 -13.74
N GLU A 183 -1.35 -4.35 -13.94
CA GLU A 183 -0.75 -5.17 -12.89
C GLU A 183 0.64 -4.68 -12.50
N VAL A 184 1.47 -4.36 -13.50
CA VAL A 184 2.82 -3.84 -13.28
C VAL A 184 2.77 -2.51 -12.54
N LEU A 185 1.86 -1.63 -12.97
CA LEU A 185 1.64 -0.35 -12.33
C LEU A 185 1.17 -0.53 -10.88
N ASP A 186 0.22 -1.42 -10.64
CA ASP A 186 -0.36 -1.71 -9.33
C ASP A 186 0.67 -2.30 -8.35
N ARG A 187 1.58 -3.14 -8.83
CA ARG A 187 2.71 -3.65 -8.03
C ARG A 187 3.69 -2.53 -7.61
N GLN A 188 3.85 -1.51 -8.44
CA GLN A 188 4.69 -0.35 -8.12
C GLN A 188 3.98 0.69 -7.26
N ILE A 189 2.68 0.92 -7.53
CA ILE A 189 1.93 2.01 -6.93
C ILE A 189 1.80 1.88 -5.43
N GLY A 190 1.63 0.78 -4.96
CA GLY A 190 1.17 1.01 -3.69
C GLY A 190 1.32 0.05 -2.66
N ARG A 191 1.39 -0.95 -3.16
CA ARG A 191 1.48 -2.05 -2.23
C ARG A 191 2.94 -2.36 -1.98
N ALA A 192 3.81 -1.61 -2.65
CA ALA A 192 5.23 -1.50 -2.33
C ALA A 192 5.52 -0.69 -1.05
N HIS A 193 4.53 -0.05 -0.47
CA HIS A 193 4.67 0.66 0.82
C HIS A 193 4.53 -0.27 2.03
N VAL A 194 4.78 -1.51 1.81
CA VAL A 194 4.73 -2.52 2.87
C VAL A 194 6.08 -2.70 3.53
#